data_ad6516b512f8683874702a97d2473150
#
_entry.id   ad6516b512f8683874702a97d2473150
#
_cell.length_a   1.000
_cell.length_b   1.000
_cell.length_c   1.000
_cell.angle_alpha   90.00
_cell.angle_beta   90.00
_cell.angle_gamma   90.00
#
_symmetry.space_group_name_H-M   'P 1'
#
loop_
_entity.id
_entity.type
_entity.pdbx_description
1 polymer ?
#
loop_
_entity_poly.entity_id
_entity_poly.type
_entity_poly.pdbx_seq_one_letter_code
_entity_poly.pdbx_strand_id
1 'polypeptide(L)'
;MRKAIIATLSVLIVLLFIACNTRVNYNKYLIAIDSLIVQQPDTALSMLEAFPTNSLQTQADSAYYGLLMTEARDKNYIIQTNDSLIQSALTYYNGTNDIEKRARAHYYSGCVYRDSQRRTESMTQYLIAKPLAEKAGERRLLSLIYLNIGYLYYSQNLNTQADSSYQLAQQIGIQLKDSVLQAEVLSRRGLIRMEKGEEFYPEAERMILEALGIAEKLSNMQLRGEIFSALGLLYNWMENGEKSIEFAKRNLSIQKNRTTCYEAYDQLGSAYYQISQYDSARYYLQKALPTKNVAIKAGIYMYLANIAKEQGDLATSLEMERNYSAYLDSIQNSRYPYEIIDAENKQQIIQQKEKYDSSINKHTYIFLVSVGIIIIVTFFSLERYRNRAKQLQKDKNKLATEQVAIQEQYRILKLELQSKEEKITFLQNKIEKYHNNKEQQQKLCGELHKLNIERNCLLKESFNHSDIHNKMRRIILSCKEHDKSEETMEDEDWLQLIAETDRCQSNITLYLQSEYHLTPEEIHLCCLYLTKFPIMHLAYLLNCTRDTIYKKANRILEQKMGLSRKETSLKETLNRLCQR
;
A
#
# COMPACT_ATOMS: atom_id res chain seq x y z
N MET A 1 22.77 12.44 -55.23
CA MET A 1 22.17 12.83 -53.94
C MET A 1 21.27 11.78 -53.32
N ARG A 2 20.20 11.21 -53.94
CA ARG A 2 19.29 10.20 -53.33
C ARG A 2 20.02 8.97 -52.77
N LYS A 3 20.97 8.36 -53.46
CA LYS A 3 21.73 7.19 -52.98
C LYS A 3 22.63 7.52 -51.79
N ALA A 4 23.16 8.74 -51.73
CA ALA A 4 23.96 9.19 -50.59
C ALA A 4 23.11 9.43 -49.33
N ILE A 5 21.90 10.01 -49.46
CA ILE A 5 20.99 10.24 -48.36
C ILE A 5 20.47 8.90 -47.78
N ILE A 6 20.17 7.91 -48.63
CA ILE A 6 19.75 6.57 -48.19
C ILE A 6 20.89 5.85 -47.49
N ALA A 7 22.12 5.96 -47.99
CA ALA A 7 23.29 5.37 -47.36
C ALA A 7 23.64 6.02 -46.01
N THR A 8 23.51 7.34 -45.89
CA THR A 8 23.71 8.04 -44.61
C THR A 8 22.59 7.73 -43.59
N LEU A 9 21.34 7.60 -44.03
CA LEU A 9 20.23 7.19 -43.14
C LEU A 9 20.39 5.73 -42.68
N SER A 10 20.80 4.81 -43.55
CA SER A 10 21.03 3.43 -43.16
C SER A 10 22.23 3.27 -42.19
N VAL A 11 23.31 4.04 -42.39
CA VAL A 11 24.44 4.08 -41.44
C VAL A 11 24.01 4.70 -40.09
N LEU A 12 23.18 5.75 -40.07
CA LEU A 12 22.68 6.34 -38.85
C LEU A 12 21.74 5.38 -38.08
N ILE A 13 20.90 4.63 -38.80
CA ILE A 13 20.05 3.60 -38.22
C ILE A 13 20.89 2.45 -37.62
N VAL A 14 21.92 1.98 -38.31
CA VAL A 14 22.84 0.94 -37.82
C VAL A 14 23.62 1.44 -36.60
N LEU A 15 24.09 2.70 -36.61
CA LEU A 15 24.75 3.31 -35.46
C LEU A 15 23.80 3.47 -34.25
N LEU A 16 22.52 3.77 -34.43
CA LEU A 16 21.49 3.81 -33.38
C LEU A 16 21.22 2.41 -32.81
N PHE A 17 21.24 1.35 -33.64
CA PHE A 17 21.10 -0.03 -33.16
C PHE A 17 22.33 -0.55 -32.41
N ILE A 18 23.53 -0.10 -32.75
CA ILE A 18 24.79 -0.48 -32.07
C ILE A 18 24.92 0.24 -30.72
N ALA A 19 24.43 1.49 -30.61
CA ALA A 19 24.45 2.25 -29.36
C ALA A 19 23.49 1.72 -28.27
N CYS A 20 22.50 0.92 -28.65
CA CYS A 20 21.50 0.40 -27.70
C CYS A 20 21.86 -0.93 -27.02
N ASN A 21 23.02 -1.55 -27.28
CA ASN A 21 23.27 -2.92 -26.82
C ASN A 21 24.67 -3.14 -26.22
N THR A 22 25.23 -2.18 -25.51
CA THR A 22 26.42 -2.41 -24.70
C THR A 22 26.00 -3.19 -23.43
N ARG A 23 26.26 -4.52 -23.44
CA ARG A 23 26.18 -5.32 -22.22
C ARG A 23 27.20 -4.76 -21.22
N VAL A 24 26.68 -4.30 -20.06
CA VAL A 24 27.53 -3.86 -18.95
C VAL A 24 28.32 -5.08 -18.46
N ASN A 25 29.62 -4.95 -18.42
CA ASN A 25 30.50 -6.01 -17.93
C ASN A 25 30.78 -5.75 -16.44
N TYR A 26 30.06 -6.43 -15.58
CA TYR A 26 30.23 -6.32 -14.13
C TYR A 26 31.46 -7.08 -13.65
N ASN A 27 31.95 -6.67 -12.47
CA ASN A 27 33.02 -7.38 -11.76
C ASN A 27 32.64 -8.85 -11.54
N LYS A 28 33.52 -9.78 -11.94
CA LYS A 28 33.28 -11.24 -11.90
C LYS A 28 33.04 -11.75 -10.47
N TYR A 29 33.68 -11.16 -9.47
CA TYR A 29 33.45 -11.53 -8.07
C TYR A 29 32.04 -11.14 -7.60
N LEU A 30 31.53 -9.98 -7.98
CA LEU A 30 30.18 -9.57 -7.68
C LEU A 30 29.14 -10.50 -8.34
N ILE A 31 29.40 -10.93 -9.58
CA ILE A 31 28.52 -11.91 -10.25
C ILE A 31 28.52 -13.25 -9.51
N ALA A 32 29.69 -13.72 -9.05
CA ALA A 32 29.82 -14.95 -8.29
C ALA A 32 29.05 -14.84 -6.93
N ILE A 33 29.18 -13.72 -6.25
CA ILE A 33 28.46 -13.47 -4.99
C ILE A 33 26.95 -13.43 -5.22
N ASP A 34 26.47 -12.77 -6.29
CA ASP A 34 25.03 -12.72 -6.64
C ASP A 34 24.44 -14.14 -6.81
N SER A 35 25.18 -15.05 -7.42
CA SER A 35 24.72 -16.44 -7.59
C SER A 35 24.58 -17.21 -6.27
N LEU A 36 25.26 -16.79 -5.20
CA LEU A 36 25.23 -17.41 -3.88
C LEU A 36 24.18 -16.78 -2.96
N ILE A 37 23.80 -15.54 -3.21
CA ILE A 37 23.07 -14.69 -2.23
C ILE A 37 21.72 -15.27 -1.79
N VAL A 38 21.07 -16.06 -2.64
CA VAL A 38 19.77 -16.71 -2.32
C VAL A 38 19.96 -17.98 -1.50
N GLN A 39 20.98 -18.79 -1.81
CA GLN A 39 21.16 -20.11 -1.19
C GLN A 39 22.07 -20.07 0.05
N GLN A 40 23.04 -19.15 0.06
CA GLN A 40 24.05 -19.00 1.12
C GLN A 40 24.21 -17.52 1.50
N PRO A 41 23.18 -16.88 2.06
CA PRO A 41 23.20 -15.45 2.36
C PRO A 41 24.32 -15.05 3.33
N ASP A 42 24.62 -15.89 4.35
CA ASP A 42 25.69 -15.64 5.32
C ASP A 42 27.06 -15.59 4.63
N THR A 43 27.32 -16.54 3.70
CA THR A 43 28.57 -16.60 2.93
C THR A 43 28.65 -15.39 2.00
N ALA A 44 27.57 -15.06 1.29
CA ALA A 44 27.53 -13.92 0.39
C ALA A 44 27.77 -12.59 1.14
N LEU A 45 27.20 -12.42 2.33
CA LEU A 45 27.43 -11.25 3.17
C LEU A 45 28.91 -11.15 3.58
N SER A 46 29.49 -12.24 4.10
CA SER A 46 30.91 -12.28 4.51
C SER A 46 31.84 -11.96 3.35
N MET A 47 31.54 -12.46 2.13
CA MET A 47 32.30 -12.14 0.92
C MET A 47 32.19 -10.66 0.54
N LEU A 48 30.99 -10.06 0.68
CA LEU A 48 30.77 -8.65 0.39
C LEU A 48 31.45 -7.74 1.42
N GLU A 49 31.44 -8.10 2.69
CA GLU A 49 32.13 -7.33 3.75
C GLU A 49 33.67 -7.39 3.61
N ALA A 50 34.19 -8.52 3.13
CA ALA A 50 35.61 -8.68 2.82
C ALA A 50 36.01 -8.07 1.48
N PHE A 51 35.04 -7.64 0.66
CA PHE A 51 35.30 -7.15 -0.69
C PHE A 51 36.04 -5.80 -0.67
N PRO A 52 37.19 -5.67 -1.37
CA PRO A 52 37.95 -4.44 -1.40
C PRO A 52 37.21 -3.37 -2.22
N THR A 53 36.56 -2.43 -1.55
CA THR A 53 35.76 -1.39 -2.21
C THR A 53 36.57 -0.47 -3.13
N ASN A 54 37.88 -0.38 -2.94
CA ASN A 54 38.80 0.31 -3.84
C ASN A 54 38.93 -0.37 -5.21
N SER A 55 38.49 -1.62 -5.35
CA SER A 55 38.47 -2.34 -6.64
C SER A 55 37.20 -2.05 -7.47
N LEU A 56 36.26 -1.26 -6.96
CA LEU A 56 35.09 -0.80 -7.68
C LEU A 56 35.47 0.31 -8.67
N GLN A 57 35.80 -0.09 -9.90
CA GLN A 57 36.35 0.84 -10.91
C GLN A 57 35.26 1.60 -11.67
N THR A 58 34.03 1.09 -11.70
CA THR A 58 32.92 1.66 -12.48
C THR A 58 31.71 2.01 -11.60
N GLN A 59 30.90 2.96 -12.05
CA GLN A 59 29.62 3.23 -11.42
C GLN A 59 28.71 2.00 -11.41
N ALA A 60 28.80 1.17 -12.44
CA ALA A 60 28.08 -0.09 -12.55
C ALA A 60 28.46 -1.06 -11.42
N ASP A 61 29.76 -1.23 -11.16
CA ASP A 61 30.23 -2.12 -10.09
C ASP A 61 29.86 -1.57 -8.71
N SER A 62 29.97 -0.25 -8.51
CA SER A 62 29.57 0.40 -7.27
C SER A 62 28.06 0.24 -6.99
N ALA A 63 27.24 0.42 -8.01
CA ALA A 63 25.80 0.22 -7.93
C ALA A 63 25.44 -1.25 -7.66
N TYR A 64 26.14 -2.17 -8.32
CA TYR A 64 25.92 -3.59 -8.14
C TYR A 64 26.34 -4.06 -6.75
N TYR A 65 27.50 -3.62 -6.28
CA TYR A 65 27.93 -3.87 -4.91
C TYR A 65 26.91 -3.34 -3.87
N GLY A 66 26.43 -2.11 -4.04
CA GLY A 66 25.43 -1.51 -3.16
C GLY A 66 24.13 -2.30 -3.12
N LEU A 67 23.66 -2.77 -4.29
CA LEU A 67 22.48 -3.64 -4.40
C LEU A 67 22.71 -4.96 -3.68
N LEU A 68 23.81 -5.67 -3.96
CA LEU A 68 24.11 -6.97 -3.37
C LEU A 68 24.33 -6.89 -1.86
N MET A 69 25.02 -5.86 -1.37
CA MET A 69 25.23 -5.65 0.05
C MET A 69 23.89 -5.42 0.79
N THR A 70 23.01 -4.61 0.22
CA THR A 70 21.67 -4.38 0.79
C THR A 70 20.84 -5.66 0.79
N GLU A 71 20.87 -6.42 -0.30
CA GLU A 71 20.19 -7.71 -0.41
C GLU A 71 20.75 -8.73 0.58
N ALA A 72 22.06 -8.87 0.68
CA ALA A 72 22.70 -9.82 1.59
C ALA A 72 22.35 -9.51 3.05
N ARG A 73 22.34 -8.25 3.43
CA ARG A 73 21.93 -7.83 4.78
C ARG A 73 20.45 -8.13 5.07
N ASP A 74 19.54 -7.84 4.13
CA ASP A 74 18.12 -8.16 4.28
C ASP A 74 17.90 -9.66 4.47
N LYS A 75 18.56 -10.50 3.65
CA LYS A 75 18.48 -11.96 3.76
C LYS A 75 19.11 -12.53 5.04
N ASN A 76 20.01 -11.79 5.67
CA ASN A 76 20.60 -12.11 6.98
C ASN A 76 19.84 -11.43 8.13
N TYR A 77 18.66 -10.87 7.86
CA TYR A 77 17.80 -10.21 8.86
C TYR A 77 18.47 -9.05 9.61
N ILE A 78 19.44 -8.39 8.96
CA ILE A 78 20.11 -7.22 9.51
C ILE A 78 19.27 -5.99 9.20
N ILE A 79 18.81 -5.32 10.25
CA ILE A 79 18.03 -4.08 10.16
C ILE A 79 18.87 -2.98 9.53
N GLN A 80 18.38 -2.38 8.44
CA GLN A 80 19.07 -1.36 7.68
C GLN A 80 18.33 -0.03 7.75
N THR A 81 18.91 0.95 8.43
CA THR A 81 18.32 2.30 8.57
C THR A 81 19.04 3.35 7.72
N ASN A 82 20.17 3.01 7.11
CA ASN A 82 20.92 3.87 6.21
C ASN A 82 20.67 3.44 4.76
N ASP A 83 20.16 4.33 3.94
CA ASP A 83 19.77 4.09 2.55
C ASP A 83 20.87 4.43 1.52
N SER A 84 22.04 4.94 1.93
CA SER A 84 23.08 5.45 1.00
C SER A 84 23.53 4.41 -0.04
N LEU A 85 23.70 3.15 0.37
CA LEU A 85 24.13 2.09 -0.56
C LEU A 85 23.07 1.83 -1.63
N ILE A 86 21.83 1.65 -1.21
CA ILE A 86 20.74 1.32 -2.14
C ILE A 86 20.35 2.55 -3.00
N GLN A 87 20.51 3.77 -2.50
CA GLN A 87 20.28 4.99 -3.28
C GLN A 87 21.27 5.11 -4.44
N SER A 88 22.53 4.73 -4.24
CA SER A 88 23.51 4.68 -5.31
C SER A 88 23.11 3.66 -6.40
N ALA A 89 22.63 2.48 -5.99
CA ALA A 89 22.10 1.47 -6.91
C ALA A 89 20.86 1.98 -7.67
N LEU A 90 19.89 2.58 -6.98
CA LEU A 90 18.70 3.17 -7.60
C LEU A 90 19.05 4.22 -8.65
N THR A 91 19.94 5.15 -8.30
CA THR A 91 20.36 6.23 -9.20
C THR A 91 20.95 5.66 -10.50
N TYR A 92 21.78 4.64 -10.37
CA TYR A 92 22.38 3.99 -11.53
C TYR A 92 21.35 3.20 -12.36
N TYR A 93 20.61 2.26 -11.72
CA TYR A 93 19.72 1.36 -12.45
C TYR A 93 18.51 2.05 -13.06
N ASN A 94 18.04 3.16 -12.50
CA ASN A 94 16.96 3.96 -13.10
C ASN A 94 17.37 4.58 -14.45
N GLY A 95 18.68 4.81 -14.68
CA GLY A 95 19.22 5.27 -15.95
C GLY A 95 19.54 4.14 -16.96
N THR A 96 19.27 2.87 -16.63
CA THR A 96 19.63 1.71 -17.46
C THR A 96 18.40 0.96 -17.97
N ASN A 97 18.64 0.08 -18.96
CA ASN A 97 17.65 -0.87 -19.46
C ASN A 97 17.66 -2.21 -18.70
N ASP A 98 18.44 -2.36 -17.62
CA ASP A 98 18.49 -3.55 -16.79
C ASP A 98 17.27 -3.60 -15.86
N ILE A 99 16.15 -4.10 -16.40
CA ILE A 99 14.86 -4.12 -15.71
C ILE A 99 14.91 -5.00 -14.45
N GLU A 100 15.66 -6.10 -14.48
CA GLU A 100 15.80 -7.02 -13.36
C GLU A 100 16.49 -6.33 -12.17
N LYS A 101 17.70 -5.78 -12.37
CA LYS A 101 18.42 -5.11 -11.29
C LYS A 101 17.71 -3.84 -10.82
N ARG A 102 16.99 -3.15 -11.72
CA ARG A 102 16.14 -2.03 -11.35
C ARG A 102 14.99 -2.48 -10.44
N ALA A 103 14.32 -3.60 -10.76
CA ALA A 103 13.27 -4.17 -9.90
C ALA A 103 13.81 -4.53 -8.52
N ARG A 104 14.97 -5.21 -8.46
CA ARG A 104 15.66 -5.57 -7.20
C ARG A 104 16.04 -4.31 -6.40
N ALA A 105 16.60 -3.28 -7.04
CA ALA A 105 17.00 -2.05 -6.38
C ALA A 105 15.81 -1.34 -5.73
N HIS A 106 14.67 -1.22 -6.43
CA HIS A 106 13.45 -0.67 -5.86
C HIS A 106 12.91 -1.53 -4.72
N TYR A 107 12.91 -2.85 -4.86
CA TYR A 107 12.47 -3.77 -3.80
C TYR A 107 13.31 -3.61 -2.54
N TYR A 108 14.63 -3.66 -2.64
CA TYR A 108 15.52 -3.55 -1.46
C TYR A 108 15.55 -2.13 -0.89
N SER A 109 15.32 -1.10 -1.69
CA SER A 109 15.05 0.24 -1.18
C SER A 109 13.78 0.27 -0.33
N GLY A 110 12.72 -0.41 -0.78
CA GLY A 110 11.51 -0.60 0.01
C GLY A 110 11.78 -1.30 1.34
N CYS A 111 12.64 -2.33 1.37
CA CYS A 111 13.05 -3.02 2.60
C CYS A 111 13.79 -2.07 3.58
N VAL A 112 14.74 -1.28 3.08
CA VAL A 112 15.47 -0.29 3.90
C VAL A 112 14.52 0.77 4.47
N TYR A 113 13.56 1.24 3.68
CA TYR A 113 12.55 2.19 4.18
C TYR A 113 11.59 1.56 5.19
N ARG A 114 11.21 0.28 5.02
CA ARG A 114 10.45 -0.49 6.01
C ARG A 114 11.20 -0.55 7.33
N ASP A 115 12.47 -0.90 7.29
CA ASP A 115 13.33 -1.01 8.48
C ASP A 115 13.52 0.35 9.18
N SER A 116 13.52 1.43 8.41
CA SER A 116 13.58 2.82 8.88
C SER A 116 12.23 3.39 9.32
N GLN A 117 11.16 2.59 9.32
CA GLN A 117 9.78 2.99 9.61
C GLN A 117 9.21 4.06 8.66
N ARG A 118 9.83 4.25 7.50
CA ARG A 118 9.40 5.15 6.43
C ARG A 118 8.39 4.42 5.52
N ARG A 119 7.18 4.20 6.05
CA ARG A 119 6.18 3.28 5.46
C ARG A 119 5.68 3.72 4.10
N THR A 120 5.46 5.02 3.91
CA THR A 120 4.97 5.61 2.66
C THR A 120 5.99 5.44 1.54
N GLU A 121 7.26 5.72 1.82
CA GLU A 121 8.35 5.53 0.87
C GLU A 121 8.58 4.05 0.58
N SER A 122 8.49 3.18 1.60
CA SER A 122 8.56 1.74 1.43
C SER A 122 7.47 1.23 0.48
N MET A 123 6.21 1.62 0.70
CA MET A 123 5.09 1.28 -0.19
C MET A 123 5.35 1.76 -1.62
N THR A 124 5.76 3.02 -1.77
CA THR A 124 6.07 3.59 -3.09
C THR A 124 7.12 2.78 -3.84
N GLN A 125 8.21 2.36 -3.16
CA GLN A 125 9.26 1.58 -3.78
C GLN A 125 8.78 0.18 -4.19
N TYR A 126 7.99 -0.50 -3.35
CA TYR A 126 7.40 -1.79 -3.71
C TYR A 126 6.43 -1.67 -4.90
N LEU A 127 5.63 -0.60 -4.96
CA LEU A 127 4.71 -0.37 -6.07
C LEU A 127 5.43 -0.05 -7.39
N ILE A 128 6.64 0.55 -7.34
CA ILE A 128 7.50 0.73 -8.50
C ILE A 128 8.16 -0.60 -8.88
N ALA A 129 8.64 -1.37 -7.91
CA ALA A 129 9.29 -2.67 -8.15
C ALA A 129 8.35 -3.69 -8.79
N LYS A 130 7.06 -3.68 -8.42
CA LYS A 130 6.06 -4.66 -8.87
C LYS A 130 5.97 -4.80 -10.39
N PRO A 131 5.63 -3.76 -11.17
CA PRO A 131 5.55 -3.88 -12.63
C PRO A 131 6.91 -4.17 -13.29
N LEU A 132 8.01 -3.78 -12.67
CA LEU A 132 9.35 -4.10 -13.15
C LEU A 132 9.65 -5.58 -12.98
N ALA A 133 9.32 -6.18 -11.83
CA ALA A 133 9.47 -7.60 -11.57
C ALA A 133 8.57 -8.44 -12.48
N GLU A 134 7.32 -8.00 -12.72
CA GLU A 134 6.41 -8.61 -13.69
C GLU A 134 7.02 -8.62 -15.11
N LYS A 135 7.54 -7.48 -15.55
CA LYS A 135 8.15 -7.32 -16.87
C LYS A 135 9.46 -8.10 -17.02
N ALA A 136 10.24 -8.22 -15.95
CA ALA A 136 11.48 -9.02 -15.92
C ALA A 136 11.20 -10.53 -15.84
N GLY A 137 9.97 -10.95 -15.50
CA GLY A 137 9.64 -12.35 -15.24
C GLY A 137 10.14 -12.85 -13.88
N GLU A 138 10.53 -11.94 -12.98
CA GLU A 138 11.10 -12.24 -11.66
C GLU A 138 10.00 -12.60 -10.66
N ARG A 139 9.42 -13.81 -10.83
CA ARG A 139 8.25 -14.26 -10.07
C ARG A 139 8.52 -14.36 -8.57
N ARG A 140 9.73 -14.80 -8.18
CA ARG A 140 10.09 -14.88 -6.77
C ARG A 140 10.17 -13.49 -6.14
N LEU A 141 10.78 -12.52 -6.83
CA LEU A 141 10.81 -11.13 -6.39
C LEU A 141 9.40 -10.55 -6.28
N LEU A 142 8.54 -10.83 -7.27
CA LEU A 142 7.14 -10.39 -7.26
C LEU A 142 6.38 -10.91 -6.04
N SER A 143 6.60 -12.17 -5.64
CA SER A 143 5.98 -12.72 -4.44
C SER A 143 6.46 -12.05 -3.15
N LEU A 144 7.76 -11.74 -3.07
CA LEU A 144 8.34 -10.99 -1.93
C LEU A 144 7.79 -9.56 -1.87
N ILE A 145 7.56 -8.92 -3.02
CA ILE A 145 6.93 -7.61 -3.11
C ILE A 145 5.51 -7.67 -2.52
N TYR A 146 4.68 -8.64 -2.94
CA TYR A 146 3.34 -8.82 -2.39
C TYR A 146 3.35 -9.12 -0.89
N LEU A 147 4.30 -9.93 -0.42
CA LEU A 147 4.48 -10.24 1.00
C LEU A 147 4.75 -8.94 1.80
N ASN A 148 5.65 -8.10 1.33
CA ASN A 148 6.01 -6.85 2.03
C ASN A 148 4.91 -5.78 1.92
N ILE A 149 4.20 -5.67 0.80
CA ILE A 149 3.00 -4.85 0.68
C ILE A 149 1.94 -5.31 1.68
N GLY A 150 1.71 -6.63 1.78
CA GLY A 150 0.82 -7.21 2.78
C GLY A 150 1.22 -6.85 4.21
N TYR A 151 2.52 -6.89 4.53
CA TYR A 151 3.04 -6.46 5.83
C TYR A 151 2.78 -4.97 6.11
N LEU A 152 2.96 -4.09 5.13
CA LEU A 152 2.67 -2.67 5.30
C LEU A 152 1.18 -2.43 5.55
N TYR A 153 0.29 -3.09 4.83
CA TYR A 153 -1.15 -3.02 5.09
C TYR A 153 -1.50 -3.54 6.49
N TYR A 154 -0.97 -4.70 6.86
CA TYR A 154 -1.18 -5.31 8.18
C TYR A 154 -0.75 -4.35 9.30
N SER A 155 0.41 -3.72 9.17
CA SER A 155 0.94 -2.76 10.15
C SER A 155 0.04 -1.52 10.35
N GLN A 156 -0.89 -1.28 9.44
CA GLN A 156 -1.86 -0.19 9.46
C GLN A 156 -3.30 -0.67 9.74
N ASN A 157 -3.48 -1.93 10.17
CA ASN A 157 -4.78 -2.58 10.41
C ASN A 157 -5.66 -2.69 9.14
N LEU A 158 -5.07 -2.62 7.96
CA LEU A 158 -5.74 -2.82 6.67
C LEU A 158 -5.76 -4.33 6.34
N ASN A 159 -6.42 -5.12 7.21
CA ASN A 159 -6.33 -6.59 7.19
C ASN A 159 -6.88 -7.22 5.91
N THR A 160 -7.90 -6.62 5.28
CA THR A 160 -8.46 -7.10 4.00
C THR A 160 -7.45 -6.96 2.87
N GLN A 161 -6.78 -5.81 2.75
CA GLN A 161 -5.76 -5.55 1.74
C GLN A 161 -4.51 -6.40 2.01
N ALA A 162 -4.14 -6.59 3.28
CA ALA A 162 -3.05 -7.45 3.69
C ALA A 162 -3.31 -8.90 3.25
N ASP A 163 -4.48 -9.48 3.58
CA ASP A 163 -4.83 -10.85 3.20
C ASP A 163 -4.84 -11.03 1.68
N SER A 164 -5.38 -10.07 0.93
CA SER A 164 -5.37 -10.09 -0.54
C SER A 164 -3.94 -10.13 -1.09
N SER A 165 -3.04 -9.31 -0.56
CA SER A 165 -1.63 -9.28 -0.96
C SER A 165 -0.92 -10.59 -0.60
N TYR A 166 -1.17 -11.14 0.59
CA TYR A 166 -0.62 -12.43 1.00
C TYR A 166 -1.15 -13.59 0.16
N GLN A 167 -2.43 -13.57 -0.27
CA GLN A 167 -2.97 -14.57 -1.19
C GLN A 167 -2.24 -14.57 -2.53
N LEU A 168 -1.93 -13.39 -3.09
CA LEU A 168 -1.15 -13.29 -4.33
C LEU A 168 0.28 -13.84 -4.14
N ALA A 169 0.94 -13.50 -3.03
CA ALA A 169 2.24 -14.06 -2.69
C ALA A 169 2.19 -15.60 -2.56
N GLN A 170 1.15 -16.12 -1.92
CA GLN A 170 0.95 -17.57 -1.74
C GLN A 170 0.77 -18.30 -3.07
N GLN A 171 -0.06 -17.76 -3.97
CA GLN A 171 -0.29 -18.35 -5.29
C GLN A 171 1.02 -18.49 -6.07
N ILE A 172 1.86 -17.46 -6.03
CA ILE A 172 3.16 -17.49 -6.68
C ILE A 172 4.09 -18.49 -5.98
N GLY A 173 4.13 -18.49 -4.64
CA GLY A 173 4.95 -19.41 -3.84
C GLY A 173 4.62 -20.89 -4.10
N ILE A 174 3.34 -21.25 -4.26
CA ILE A 174 2.88 -22.59 -4.64
C ILE A 174 3.39 -22.96 -6.02
N GLN A 175 3.26 -22.06 -7.01
CA GLN A 175 3.72 -22.30 -8.39
C GLN A 175 5.25 -22.47 -8.48
N LEU A 176 6.00 -21.75 -7.65
CA LEU A 176 7.45 -21.85 -7.56
C LEU A 176 7.94 -23.01 -6.70
N LYS A 177 7.04 -23.67 -5.97
CA LYS A 177 7.36 -24.65 -4.92
C LYS A 177 8.32 -24.08 -3.86
N ASP A 178 8.21 -22.78 -3.58
CA ASP A 178 9.01 -22.10 -2.55
C ASP A 178 8.38 -22.35 -1.17
N SER A 179 8.88 -23.38 -0.47
CA SER A 179 8.36 -23.77 0.82
C SER A 179 8.61 -22.74 1.92
N VAL A 180 9.69 -21.95 1.84
CA VAL A 180 9.97 -20.86 2.78
C VAL A 180 8.88 -19.81 2.70
N LEU A 181 8.60 -19.34 1.49
CA LEU A 181 7.57 -18.35 1.24
C LEU A 181 6.18 -18.86 1.62
N GLN A 182 5.88 -20.13 1.33
CA GLN A 182 4.58 -20.72 1.70
C GLN A 182 4.38 -20.73 3.22
N ALA A 183 5.39 -21.12 3.98
CA ALA A 183 5.31 -21.14 5.44
C ALA A 183 5.18 -19.72 6.01
N GLU A 184 5.94 -18.76 5.50
CA GLU A 184 5.87 -17.37 5.94
C GLU A 184 4.47 -16.78 5.69
N VAL A 185 3.94 -16.93 4.47
CA VAL A 185 2.62 -16.42 4.11
C VAL A 185 1.51 -17.08 4.93
N LEU A 186 1.55 -18.40 5.12
CA LEU A 186 0.58 -19.10 5.96
C LEU A 186 0.56 -18.55 7.38
N SER A 187 1.73 -18.34 7.99
CA SER A 187 1.85 -17.77 9.33
C SER A 187 1.26 -16.35 9.39
N ARG A 188 1.60 -15.49 8.43
CA ARG A 188 1.06 -14.10 8.35
C ARG A 188 -0.45 -14.07 8.18
N ARG A 189 -1.00 -14.94 7.33
CA ARG A 189 -2.45 -15.06 7.13
C ARG A 189 -3.14 -15.62 8.38
N GLY A 190 -2.50 -16.55 9.08
CA GLY A 190 -2.98 -17.05 10.38
C GLY A 190 -3.14 -15.92 11.39
N LEU A 191 -2.16 -14.99 11.49
CA LEU A 191 -2.29 -13.82 12.35
C LEU A 191 -3.47 -12.92 11.96
N ILE A 192 -3.72 -12.71 10.67
CA ILE A 192 -4.91 -11.96 10.22
C ILE A 192 -6.20 -12.68 10.63
N ARG A 193 -6.24 -14.02 10.56
CA ARG A 193 -7.43 -14.78 11.01
C ARG A 193 -7.65 -14.61 12.51
N MET A 194 -6.58 -14.67 13.31
CA MET A 194 -6.64 -14.43 14.75
C MET A 194 -7.29 -13.07 15.09
N GLU A 195 -6.91 -12.00 14.38
CA GLU A 195 -7.43 -10.65 14.62
C GLU A 195 -8.91 -10.46 14.24
N LYS A 196 -9.52 -11.40 13.52
CA LYS A 196 -10.94 -11.35 13.17
C LYS A 196 -11.86 -11.69 14.32
N GLY A 197 -11.37 -12.40 15.34
CA GLY A 197 -12.13 -12.78 16.52
C GLY A 197 -11.95 -14.26 16.90
N GLU A 198 -12.52 -14.62 18.04
CA GLU A 198 -12.33 -15.94 18.68
C GLU A 198 -12.81 -17.08 17.80
N GLU A 199 -13.88 -16.88 17.04
CA GLU A 199 -14.40 -17.87 16.11
C GLU A 199 -13.39 -18.31 15.03
N PHE A 200 -12.39 -17.48 14.74
CA PHE A 200 -11.33 -17.76 13.76
C PHE A 200 -10.06 -18.35 14.36
N TYR A 201 -9.94 -18.46 15.68
CA TYR A 201 -8.75 -19.03 16.33
C TYR A 201 -8.42 -20.46 15.86
N PRO A 202 -9.39 -21.37 15.70
CA PRO A 202 -9.08 -22.72 15.18
C PRO A 202 -8.53 -22.70 13.75
N GLU A 203 -9.01 -21.80 12.90
CA GLU A 203 -8.48 -21.62 11.55
C GLU A 203 -7.05 -21.05 11.59
N ALA A 204 -6.82 -20.03 12.44
CA ALA A 204 -5.51 -19.42 12.65
C ALA A 204 -4.49 -20.45 13.16
N GLU A 205 -4.86 -21.26 14.17
CA GLU A 205 -4.03 -22.33 14.73
C GLU A 205 -3.64 -23.33 13.64
N ARG A 206 -4.61 -23.84 12.87
CA ARG A 206 -4.34 -24.78 11.78
C ARG A 206 -3.36 -24.21 10.76
N MET A 207 -3.55 -22.94 10.34
CA MET A 207 -2.68 -22.30 9.35
C MET A 207 -1.24 -22.12 9.87
N ILE A 208 -1.08 -21.67 11.12
CA ILE A 208 0.24 -21.43 11.70
C ILE A 208 0.96 -22.75 12.02
N LEU A 209 0.23 -23.79 12.45
CA LEU A 209 0.79 -25.14 12.64
C LEU A 209 1.19 -25.79 11.32
N GLU A 210 0.42 -25.59 10.24
CA GLU A 210 0.80 -26.02 8.89
C GLU A 210 2.11 -25.32 8.46
N ALA A 211 2.23 -24.01 8.70
CA ALA A 211 3.45 -23.26 8.46
C ALA A 211 4.63 -23.84 9.27
N LEU A 212 4.41 -24.20 10.52
CA LEU A 212 5.43 -24.82 11.36
C LEU A 212 5.87 -26.17 10.79
N GLY A 213 4.93 -27.01 10.39
CA GLY A 213 5.23 -28.32 9.80
C GLY A 213 6.06 -28.23 8.50
N ILE A 214 5.88 -27.16 7.73
CA ILE A 214 6.73 -26.85 6.57
C ILE A 214 8.12 -26.37 7.06
N ALA A 215 8.18 -25.44 7.99
CA ALA A 215 9.42 -24.83 8.47
C ALA A 215 10.32 -25.83 9.22
N GLU A 216 9.76 -26.83 9.87
CA GLU A 216 10.53 -27.87 10.56
C GLU A 216 11.34 -28.75 9.58
N LYS A 217 10.83 -28.93 8.36
CA LYS A 217 11.54 -29.65 7.28
C LYS A 217 12.66 -28.80 6.64
N LEU A 218 12.66 -27.50 6.93
CA LEU A 218 13.63 -26.56 6.42
C LEU A 218 14.66 -26.25 7.53
N SER A 219 15.93 -26.17 7.20
CA SER A 219 17.00 -25.78 8.16
C SER A 219 16.99 -24.28 8.47
N ASN A 220 15.85 -23.59 8.30
CA ASN A 220 15.71 -22.16 8.52
C ASN A 220 15.26 -21.87 9.96
N MET A 221 16.22 -21.58 10.82
CA MET A 221 15.98 -21.27 12.24
C MET A 221 15.17 -19.98 12.43
N GLN A 222 15.43 -18.96 11.60
CA GLN A 222 14.75 -17.67 11.73
C GLN A 222 13.26 -17.81 11.43
N LEU A 223 12.90 -18.47 10.33
CA LEU A 223 11.50 -18.72 9.98
C LEU A 223 10.76 -19.48 11.08
N ARG A 224 11.41 -20.50 11.68
CA ARG A 224 10.82 -21.22 12.82
C ARG A 224 10.61 -20.30 14.02
N GLY A 225 11.55 -19.39 14.29
CA GLY A 225 11.42 -18.40 15.36
C GLY A 225 10.22 -17.48 15.16
N GLU A 226 10.01 -16.99 13.96
CA GLU A 226 8.86 -16.14 13.62
C GLU A 226 7.53 -16.92 13.76
N ILE A 227 7.50 -18.18 13.35
CA ILE A 227 6.31 -19.03 13.50
C ILE A 227 6.04 -19.37 14.98
N PHE A 228 7.08 -19.63 15.78
CA PHE A 228 6.90 -19.80 17.21
C PHE A 228 6.39 -18.53 17.89
N SER A 229 6.85 -17.37 17.45
CA SER A 229 6.30 -16.08 17.92
C SER A 229 4.82 -15.96 17.57
N ALA A 230 4.42 -16.31 16.34
CA ALA A 230 3.02 -16.28 15.93
C ALA A 230 2.15 -17.26 16.75
N LEU A 231 2.62 -18.48 17.01
CA LEU A 231 1.92 -19.45 17.87
C LEU A 231 1.83 -18.97 19.30
N GLY A 232 2.92 -18.44 19.86
CA GLY A 232 2.92 -17.88 21.21
C GLY A 232 1.89 -16.77 21.36
N LEU A 233 1.81 -15.88 20.38
CA LEU A 233 0.82 -14.80 20.33
C LEU A 233 -0.61 -15.36 20.23
N LEU A 234 -0.86 -16.30 19.32
CA LEU A 234 -2.18 -16.92 19.16
C LEU A 234 -2.66 -17.59 20.45
N TYR A 235 -1.80 -18.41 21.08
CA TYR A 235 -2.16 -19.07 22.34
C TYR A 235 -2.34 -18.09 23.51
N ASN A 236 -1.63 -16.96 23.48
CA ASN A 236 -1.88 -15.88 24.41
C ASN A 236 -3.29 -15.27 24.23
N TRP A 237 -3.74 -15.08 22.99
CA TRP A 237 -5.09 -14.60 22.68
C TRP A 237 -6.18 -15.64 22.99
N MET A 238 -5.83 -16.93 22.90
CA MET A 238 -6.71 -18.04 23.29
C MET A 238 -6.72 -18.28 24.81
N GLU A 239 -6.08 -17.41 25.59
CA GLU A 239 -5.92 -17.54 27.05
C GLU A 239 -5.25 -18.87 27.50
N ASN A 240 -4.49 -19.48 26.59
CA ASN A 240 -3.73 -20.68 26.88
C ASN A 240 -2.27 -20.34 27.22
N GLY A 241 -2.07 -19.84 28.44
CA GLY A 241 -0.76 -19.39 28.90
C GLY A 241 0.31 -20.48 28.88
N GLU A 242 -0.04 -21.75 29.12
CA GLU A 242 0.92 -22.87 29.12
C GLU A 242 1.52 -23.09 27.73
N LYS A 243 0.68 -23.18 26.68
CA LYS A 243 1.15 -23.31 25.30
C LYS A 243 1.89 -22.05 24.83
N SER A 244 1.42 -20.87 25.23
CA SER A 244 2.11 -19.62 24.92
C SER A 244 3.52 -19.60 25.50
N ILE A 245 3.71 -20.03 26.75
CA ILE A 245 5.02 -20.19 27.40
C ILE A 245 5.88 -21.19 26.63
N GLU A 246 5.32 -22.34 26.25
CA GLU A 246 6.05 -23.35 25.49
C GLU A 246 6.65 -22.78 24.21
N PHE A 247 5.84 -22.13 23.37
CA PHE A 247 6.30 -21.59 22.08
C PHE A 247 7.23 -20.39 22.25
N ALA A 248 6.99 -19.53 23.22
CA ALA A 248 7.89 -18.42 23.53
C ALA A 248 9.28 -18.91 23.99
N LYS A 249 9.34 -19.99 24.79
CA LYS A 249 10.61 -20.65 25.19
C LYS A 249 11.31 -21.31 23.99
N ARG A 250 10.55 -21.98 23.09
CA ARG A 250 11.11 -22.54 21.86
C ARG A 250 11.70 -21.44 20.98
N ASN A 251 10.99 -20.31 20.82
CA ASN A 251 11.51 -19.15 20.11
C ASN A 251 12.81 -18.65 20.72
N LEU A 252 12.84 -18.45 22.03
CA LEU A 252 14.01 -17.96 22.76
C LEU A 252 15.23 -18.89 22.61
N SER A 253 15.01 -20.21 22.55
CA SER A 253 16.08 -21.20 22.43
C SER A 253 16.83 -21.15 21.10
N ILE A 254 16.20 -20.66 20.05
CA ILE A 254 16.80 -20.60 18.70
C ILE A 254 17.31 -19.20 18.32
N GLN A 255 16.95 -18.17 19.11
CA GLN A 255 17.40 -16.80 18.83
C GLN A 255 18.85 -16.59 19.29
N LYS A 256 19.73 -16.22 18.35
CA LYS A 256 21.13 -15.88 18.64
C LYS A 256 21.35 -14.40 18.96
N ASN A 257 20.37 -13.52 18.65
CA ASN A 257 20.52 -12.07 18.74
C ASN A 257 19.64 -11.49 19.86
N ARG A 258 20.24 -10.71 20.77
CA ARG A 258 19.52 -10.09 21.91
C ARG A 258 18.37 -9.16 21.50
N THR A 259 18.46 -8.49 20.35
CA THR A 259 17.43 -7.55 19.88
C THR A 259 16.13 -8.26 19.48
N THR A 260 16.19 -9.52 19.10
CA THR A 260 15.02 -10.33 18.73
C THR A 260 14.39 -11.04 19.94
N CYS A 261 15.05 -11.07 21.10
CA CYS A 261 14.54 -11.71 22.31
C CYS A 261 13.43 -10.91 23.02
N TYR A 262 13.32 -9.60 22.78
CA TYR A 262 12.34 -8.77 23.49
C TYR A 262 10.91 -9.20 23.24
N GLU A 263 10.57 -9.60 22.03
CA GLU A 263 9.27 -10.14 21.65
C GLU A 263 8.95 -11.45 22.40
N ALA A 264 9.91 -12.35 22.47
CA ALA A 264 9.76 -13.61 23.22
C ALA A 264 9.66 -13.37 24.73
N TYR A 265 10.37 -12.38 25.26
CA TYR A 265 10.23 -12.00 26.68
C TYR A 265 8.87 -11.37 26.97
N ASP A 266 8.34 -10.53 26.10
CA ASP A 266 7.00 -9.96 26.24
C ASP A 266 5.94 -11.07 26.23
N GLN A 267 6.04 -12.01 25.28
CA GLN A 267 5.15 -13.17 25.22
C GLN A 267 5.22 -14.04 26.47
N LEU A 268 6.43 -14.29 27.00
CA LEU A 268 6.56 -14.99 28.27
C LEU A 268 5.93 -14.23 29.43
N GLY A 269 6.14 -12.92 29.46
CA GLY A 269 5.57 -12.06 30.50
C GLY A 269 4.05 -12.06 30.50
N SER A 270 3.44 -11.89 29.33
CA SER A 270 1.97 -11.92 29.18
C SER A 270 1.38 -13.31 29.48
N ALA A 271 2.06 -14.38 29.05
CA ALA A 271 1.60 -15.74 29.30
C ALA A 271 1.73 -16.15 30.78
N TYR A 272 2.80 -15.77 31.47
CA TYR A 272 2.91 -15.97 32.89
C TYR A 272 1.87 -15.16 33.69
N TYR A 273 1.51 -13.99 33.25
CA TYR A 273 0.41 -13.21 33.82
C TYR A 273 -0.92 -13.98 33.74
N GLN A 274 -1.25 -14.57 32.59
CA GLN A 274 -2.48 -15.36 32.41
C GLN A 274 -2.61 -16.53 33.39
N ILE A 275 -1.49 -17.18 33.73
CA ILE A 275 -1.48 -18.28 34.70
C ILE A 275 -1.20 -17.80 36.14
N SER A 276 -1.39 -16.49 36.38
CA SER A 276 -1.24 -15.84 37.70
C SER A 276 0.16 -15.98 38.35
N GLN A 277 1.19 -16.27 37.57
CA GLN A 277 2.59 -16.29 38.03
C GLN A 277 3.21 -14.90 37.90
N TYR A 278 2.74 -13.97 38.73
CA TYR A 278 3.05 -12.53 38.64
C TYR A 278 4.53 -12.19 38.76
N ASP A 279 5.28 -12.92 39.56
CA ASP A 279 6.73 -12.69 39.70
C ASP A 279 7.49 -13.04 38.43
N SER A 280 7.17 -14.19 37.84
CA SER A 280 7.71 -14.60 36.54
C SER A 280 7.29 -13.63 35.42
N ALA A 281 6.03 -13.22 35.44
CA ALA A 281 5.50 -12.25 34.48
C ALA A 281 6.28 -10.94 34.54
N ARG A 282 6.43 -10.37 35.74
CA ARG A 282 7.20 -9.13 35.96
C ARG A 282 8.64 -9.26 35.49
N TYR A 283 9.30 -10.36 35.82
CA TYR A 283 10.68 -10.62 35.42
C TYR A 283 10.87 -10.58 33.89
N TYR A 284 10.01 -11.27 33.15
CA TYR A 284 10.11 -11.31 31.69
C TYR A 284 9.68 -9.99 31.04
N LEU A 285 8.64 -9.31 31.54
CA LEU A 285 8.23 -7.99 31.07
C LEU A 285 9.35 -6.96 31.26
N GLN A 286 10.04 -6.96 32.39
CA GLN A 286 11.18 -6.07 32.60
C GLN A 286 12.34 -6.36 31.64
N LYS A 287 12.59 -7.64 31.31
CA LYS A 287 13.56 -8.00 30.28
C LYS A 287 13.16 -7.55 28.87
N ALA A 288 11.86 -7.44 28.56
CA ALA A 288 11.34 -6.97 27.29
C ALA A 288 11.36 -5.44 27.17
N LEU A 289 11.38 -4.70 28.29
CA LEU A 289 11.24 -3.25 28.35
C LEU A 289 12.26 -2.45 27.52
N PRO A 290 13.54 -2.89 27.30
CA PRO A 290 14.47 -2.17 26.43
C PRO A 290 14.10 -2.19 24.93
N THR A 291 13.03 -2.87 24.54
CA THR A 291 12.57 -2.88 23.15
C THR A 291 12.37 -1.48 22.60
N LYS A 292 12.63 -1.29 21.30
CA LYS A 292 12.28 -0.06 20.56
C LYS A 292 10.85 -0.10 19.99
N ASN A 293 10.19 -1.26 20.03
CA ASN A 293 8.85 -1.43 19.52
C ASN A 293 7.83 -0.80 20.48
N VAL A 294 7.19 0.26 20.03
CA VAL A 294 6.22 1.06 20.80
C VAL A 294 4.99 0.23 21.20
N ALA A 295 4.53 -0.67 20.33
CA ALA A 295 3.37 -1.52 20.61
C ALA A 295 3.68 -2.54 21.71
N ILE A 296 4.87 -3.16 21.66
CA ILE A 296 5.33 -4.07 22.73
C ILE A 296 5.46 -3.31 24.05
N LYS A 297 6.05 -2.09 24.03
CA LYS A 297 6.13 -1.27 25.25
C LYS A 297 4.76 -0.97 25.85
N ALA A 298 3.78 -0.62 25.03
CA ALA A 298 2.42 -0.42 25.51
C ALA A 298 1.88 -1.68 26.20
N GLY A 299 2.01 -2.86 25.56
CA GLY A 299 1.60 -4.14 26.14
C GLY A 299 2.30 -4.44 27.48
N ILE A 300 3.61 -4.22 27.55
CA ILE A 300 4.40 -4.40 28.77
C ILE A 300 3.84 -3.54 29.92
N TYR A 301 3.63 -2.25 29.70
CA TYR A 301 3.12 -1.34 30.72
C TYR A 301 1.70 -1.70 31.15
N MET A 302 0.84 -2.14 30.22
CA MET A 302 -0.49 -2.66 30.54
C MET A 302 -0.42 -3.87 31.49
N TYR A 303 0.40 -4.86 31.19
CA TYR A 303 0.55 -6.04 32.05
C TYR A 303 1.18 -5.69 33.39
N LEU A 304 2.19 -4.82 33.44
CA LEU A 304 2.80 -4.36 34.70
C LEU A 304 1.80 -3.60 35.58
N ALA A 305 0.93 -2.78 34.97
CA ALA A 305 -0.17 -2.09 35.67
C ALA A 305 -1.15 -3.09 36.27
N ASN A 306 -1.56 -4.10 35.49
CA ASN A 306 -2.48 -5.14 35.95
C ASN A 306 -1.84 -5.97 37.09
N ILE A 307 -0.58 -6.36 36.99
CA ILE A 307 0.13 -7.08 38.04
C ILE A 307 0.18 -6.26 39.33
N ALA A 308 0.52 -4.96 39.25
CA ALA A 308 0.55 -4.09 40.43
C ALA A 308 -0.84 -3.95 41.06
N LYS A 309 -1.89 -3.86 40.25
CA LYS A 309 -3.28 -3.81 40.71
C LYS A 309 -3.70 -5.08 41.43
N GLU A 310 -3.39 -6.27 40.90
CA GLU A 310 -3.69 -7.57 41.54
C GLU A 310 -2.95 -7.72 42.86
N GLN A 311 -1.77 -7.10 43.01
CA GLN A 311 -0.97 -7.10 44.24
C GLN A 311 -1.36 -5.98 45.22
N GLY A 312 -2.35 -5.14 44.87
CA GLY A 312 -2.82 -4.03 45.71
C GLY A 312 -1.92 -2.78 45.70
N ASP A 313 -0.88 -2.75 44.86
CA ASP A 313 -0.01 -1.57 44.68
C ASP A 313 -0.60 -0.60 43.68
N LEU A 314 -1.59 0.16 44.15
CA LEU A 314 -2.32 1.12 43.32
C LEU A 314 -1.45 2.28 42.80
N ALA A 315 -0.39 2.64 43.57
CA ALA A 315 0.52 3.72 43.16
C ALA A 315 1.32 3.32 41.91
N THR A 316 1.94 2.14 41.95
CA THR A 316 2.66 1.57 40.81
C THR A 316 1.71 1.28 39.64
N SER A 317 0.51 0.76 39.91
CA SER A 317 -0.49 0.52 38.87
C SER A 317 -0.80 1.81 38.10
N LEU A 318 -1.07 2.91 38.80
CA LEU A 318 -1.40 4.20 38.18
C LEU A 318 -0.22 4.77 37.36
N GLU A 319 1.02 4.60 37.83
CA GLU A 319 2.21 5.00 37.11
C GLU A 319 2.37 4.21 35.79
N MET A 320 2.17 2.89 35.84
CA MET A 320 2.25 2.03 34.66
C MET A 320 1.11 2.32 33.68
N GLU A 321 -0.11 2.60 34.16
CA GLU A 321 -1.24 3.01 33.31
C GLU A 321 -0.96 4.34 32.56
N ARG A 322 -0.31 5.30 33.20
CA ARG A 322 0.11 6.54 32.54
C ARG A 322 1.09 6.28 31.39
N ASN A 323 2.07 5.41 31.65
CA ASN A 323 3.02 5.01 30.62
C ASN A 323 2.33 4.28 29.49
N TYR A 324 1.41 3.35 29.80
CA TYR A 324 0.58 2.65 28.80
C TYR A 324 -0.17 3.63 27.91
N SER A 325 -0.90 4.60 28.52
CA SER A 325 -1.65 5.61 27.78
C SER A 325 -0.76 6.44 26.85
N ALA A 326 0.41 6.87 27.33
CA ALA A 326 1.36 7.64 26.52
C ALA A 326 1.85 6.87 25.29
N TYR A 327 2.12 5.55 25.44
CA TYR A 327 2.49 4.71 24.30
C TYR A 327 1.30 4.41 23.38
N LEU A 328 0.09 4.28 23.91
CA LEU A 328 -1.11 4.10 23.12
C LEU A 328 -1.39 5.31 22.23
N ASP A 329 -1.27 6.52 22.77
CA ASP A 329 -1.36 7.77 22.01
C ASP A 329 -0.30 7.82 20.90
N SER A 330 0.93 7.39 21.21
CA SER A 330 1.99 7.31 20.21
C SER A 330 1.67 6.33 19.08
N ILE A 331 1.05 5.18 19.40
CA ILE A 331 0.61 4.19 18.40
C ILE A 331 -0.49 4.78 17.53
N GLN A 332 -1.52 5.40 18.14
CA GLN A 332 -2.62 6.02 17.42
C GLN A 332 -2.12 7.13 16.47
N ASN A 333 -1.21 7.99 16.97
CA ASN A 333 -0.61 9.05 16.19
C ASN A 333 0.35 8.55 15.09
N SER A 334 0.83 7.32 15.17
CA SER A 334 1.71 6.70 14.15
C SER A 334 0.97 5.86 13.11
N ARG A 335 -0.33 5.66 13.27
CA ARG A 335 -1.17 4.93 12.32
C ARG A 335 -1.81 5.90 11.32
N TYR A 336 -1.24 5.97 10.14
CA TYR A 336 -1.75 6.77 9.02
C TYR A 336 -2.11 5.85 7.84
N PRO A 337 -3.19 5.03 7.95
CA PRO A 337 -3.61 4.16 6.85
C PRO A 337 -3.87 4.97 5.57
N TYR A 338 -4.30 6.23 5.71
CA TYR A 338 -4.47 7.16 4.62
C TYR A 338 -3.19 7.38 3.79
N GLU A 339 -2.03 7.51 4.43
CA GLU A 339 -0.77 7.75 3.72
C GLU A 339 -0.35 6.57 2.84
N ILE A 340 -0.60 5.35 3.30
CA ILE A 340 -0.32 4.12 2.52
C ILE A 340 -1.27 4.03 1.33
N ILE A 341 -2.56 4.28 1.54
CA ILE A 341 -3.58 4.28 0.48
C ILE A 341 -3.31 5.43 -0.51
N ASP A 342 -2.93 6.62 -0.02
CA ASP A 342 -2.59 7.76 -0.86
C ASP A 342 -1.34 7.49 -1.71
N ALA A 343 -0.31 6.85 -1.15
CA ALA A 343 0.87 6.42 -1.90
C ALA A 343 0.49 5.43 -3.01
N GLU A 344 -0.41 4.48 -2.73
CA GLU A 344 -0.93 3.55 -3.74
C GLU A 344 -1.69 4.29 -4.83
N ASN A 345 -2.63 5.15 -4.48
CA ASN A 345 -3.42 5.93 -5.43
C ASN A 345 -2.52 6.81 -6.30
N LYS A 346 -1.55 7.51 -5.71
CA LYS A 346 -0.57 8.31 -6.45
C LYS A 346 0.23 7.46 -7.44
N GLN A 347 0.69 6.30 -7.02
CA GLN A 347 1.45 5.41 -7.88
C GLN A 347 0.58 4.83 -9.01
N GLN A 348 -0.67 4.49 -8.74
CA GLN A 348 -1.63 4.08 -9.77
C GLN A 348 -1.85 5.18 -10.81
N ILE A 349 -2.01 6.42 -10.37
CA ILE A 349 -2.15 7.59 -11.26
C ILE A 349 -0.88 7.75 -12.13
N ILE A 350 0.30 7.64 -11.54
CA ILE A 350 1.57 7.73 -12.28
C ILE A 350 1.66 6.61 -13.32
N GLN A 351 1.35 5.37 -12.95
CA GLN A 351 1.36 4.23 -13.87
C GLN A 351 0.32 4.36 -14.98
N GLN A 352 -0.87 4.88 -14.68
CA GLN A 352 -1.89 5.17 -15.69
C GLN A 352 -1.42 6.24 -16.65
N LYS A 353 -0.79 7.31 -16.13
CA LYS A 353 -0.20 8.37 -16.94
C LYS A 353 0.92 7.84 -17.84
N GLU A 354 1.84 7.05 -17.30
CA GLU A 354 2.92 6.44 -18.09
C GLU A 354 2.38 5.51 -19.20
N LYS A 355 1.35 4.71 -18.88
CA LYS A 355 0.66 3.88 -19.88
C LYS A 355 -0.01 4.74 -20.95
N TYR A 356 -0.65 5.82 -20.55
CA TYR A 356 -1.29 6.78 -21.46
C TYR A 356 -0.25 7.47 -22.33
N ASP A 357 0.83 7.99 -21.76
CA ASP A 357 1.93 8.64 -22.48
C ASP A 357 2.66 7.65 -23.41
N SER A 358 2.87 6.42 -22.96
CA SER A 358 3.43 5.33 -23.79
C SER A 358 2.50 4.98 -24.96
N SER A 359 1.18 4.96 -24.71
CA SER A 359 0.17 4.73 -25.74
C SER A 359 0.14 5.89 -26.75
N ILE A 360 0.19 7.13 -26.26
CA ILE A 360 0.28 8.33 -27.12
C ILE A 360 1.57 8.27 -27.95
N ASN A 361 2.71 8.02 -27.33
CA ASN A 361 3.98 7.95 -28.05
C ASN A 361 3.96 6.85 -29.11
N LYS A 362 3.37 5.69 -28.81
CA LYS A 362 3.19 4.59 -29.75
C LYS A 362 2.25 4.98 -30.90
N HIS A 363 1.14 5.61 -30.59
CA HIS A 363 0.19 6.12 -31.58
C HIS A 363 0.78 7.30 -32.38
N THR A 364 1.56 8.17 -31.74
CA THR A 364 2.27 9.27 -32.41
C THR A 364 3.35 8.73 -33.35
N TYR A 365 4.10 7.69 -32.94
CA TYR A 365 5.07 7.04 -33.82
C TYR A 365 4.40 6.34 -35.00
N ILE A 366 3.35 5.55 -34.76
CA ILE A 366 2.54 4.92 -35.82
C ILE A 366 1.90 6.00 -36.71
N PHE A 367 1.46 7.09 -36.12
CA PHE A 367 0.90 8.24 -36.83
C PHE A 367 1.97 8.91 -37.71
N LEU A 368 3.17 9.17 -37.20
CA LEU A 368 4.27 9.75 -37.98
C LEU A 368 4.71 8.83 -39.13
N VAL A 369 4.74 7.52 -38.90
CA VAL A 369 5.04 6.53 -39.96
C VAL A 369 3.88 6.47 -40.98
N SER A 370 2.64 6.46 -40.51
CA SER A 370 1.47 6.46 -41.39
C SER A 370 1.32 7.78 -42.15
N VAL A 371 1.62 8.92 -41.51
CA VAL A 371 1.69 10.23 -42.18
C VAL A 371 2.81 10.25 -43.20
N GLY A 372 3.97 9.65 -42.95
CA GLY A 372 5.03 9.48 -43.93
C GLY A 372 4.57 8.67 -45.14
N ILE A 373 3.85 7.57 -44.92
CA ILE A 373 3.27 6.73 -45.96
C ILE A 373 2.15 7.50 -46.71
N ILE A 374 1.29 8.19 -45.96
CA ILE A 374 0.20 9.01 -46.56
C ILE A 374 0.78 10.16 -47.36
N ILE A 375 1.84 10.83 -46.92
CA ILE A 375 2.52 11.90 -47.69
C ILE A 375 3.10 11.33 -48.98
N ILE A 376 3.65 10.11 -48.94
CA ILE A 376 4.15 9.43 -50.16
C ILE A 376 3.00 9.07 -51.08
N VAL A 377 1.87 8.57 -50.56
CA VAL A 377 0.67 8.20 -51.32
C VAL A 377 -0.10 9.44 -51.77
N THR A 378 -0.20 10.47 -50.93
CA THR A 378 -0.90 11.72 -51.28
C THR A 378 -0.10 12.59 -52.24
N PHE A 379 1.25 12.52 -52.24
CA PHE A 379 2.06 13.14 -53.29
C PHE A 379 1.74 12.59 -54.69
N PHE A 380 1.27 11.35 -54.78
CA PHE A 380 0.79 10.74 -56.03
C PHE A 380 -0.72 10.93 -56.27
N SER A 381 -1.52 11.25 -55.27
CA SER A 381 -2.97 11.41 -55.40
C SER A 381 -3.46 12.86 -55.39
N LEU A 382 -2.62 13.81 -54.93
CA LEU A 382 -2.98 15.24 -54.78
C LEU A 382 -3.24 16.01 -56.09
N GLU A 383 -2.80 15.51 -57.24
CA GLU A 383 -3.21 16.09 -58.54
C GLU A 383 -4.68 15.82 -58.90
N ARG A 384 -5.28 14.77 -58.31
CA ARG A 384 -6.68 14.38 -58.60
C ARG A 384 -7.72 14.96 -57.62
N TYR A 385 -7.35 15.44 -56.45
CA TYR A 385 -8.33 15.76 -55.40
C TYR A 385 -8.40 17.23 -54.94
N ARG A 386 -7.66 18.14 -55.58
CA ARG A 386 -7.63 19.58 -55.19
C ARG A 386 -8.98 20.29 -55.17
N ASN A 387 -9.98 19.81 -55.88
CA ASN A 387 -11.28 20.49 -55.97
C ASN A 387 -12.35 20.02 -54.99
N ARG A 388 -12.17 18.87 -54.30
CA ARG A 388 -13.13 18.38 -53.29
C ARG A 388 -12.78 18.76 -51.82
N ALA A 389 -11.55 19.14 -51.54
CA ALA A 389 -11.07 19.37 -50.19
C ALA A 389 -11.57 20.68 -49.53
N LYS A 390 -12.01 21.65 -50.31
CA LYS A 390 -12.43 22.96 -49.77
C LYS A 390 -13.76 22.95 -48.98
N GLN A 391 -14.64 22.01 -49.25
CA GLN A 391 -15.92 21.94 -48.55
C GLN A 391 -15.88 21.14 -47.23
N LEU A 392 -14.99 20.12 -47.13
CA LEU A 392 -14.89 19.30 -45.90
C LEU A 392 -14.13 20.00 -44.78
N GLN A 393 -13.33 21.02 -45.07
CA GLN A 393 -12.49 21.71 -44.06
C GLN A 393 -13.30 22.59 -43.10
N LYS A 394 -14.45 23.11 -43.54
CA LYS A 394 -15.30 23.99 -42.71
C LYS A 394 -16.04 23.27 -41.59
N ASP A 395 -16.41 22.00 -41.78
CA ASP A 395 -17.17 21.25 -40.76
C ASP A 395 -16.27 20.61 -39.70
N LYS A 396 -15.01 20.27 -40.04
CA LYS A 396 -14.03 19.73 -39.08
C LYS A 396 -13.56 20.75 -38.02
N ASN A 397 -13.49 22.04 -38.41
CA ASN A 397 -13.03 23.08 -37.49
C ASN A 397 -14.04 23.39 -36.37
N LYS A 398 -15.31 23.10 -36.59
CA LYS A 398 -16.36 23.33 -35.60
C LYS A 398 -16.34 22.27 -34.47
N LEU A 399 -16.06 21.01 -34.85
CA LEU A 399 -15.99 19.90 -33.88
C LEU A 399 -14.70 19.94 -33.01
N ALA A 400 -13.58 20.39 -33.58
CA ALA A 400 -12.30 20.48 -32.87
C ALA A 400 -12.28 21.56 -31.79
N THR A 401 -13.02 22.67 -32.01
CA THR A 401 -13.13 23.75 -31.00
C THR A 401 -13.96 23.36 -29.76
N GLU A 402 -14.97 22.50 -29.92
CA GLU A 402 -15.78 22.00 -28.79
C GLU A 402 -15.00 20.97 -27.91
N GLN A 403 -14.21 20.10 -28.54
CA GLN A 403 -13.40 19.12 -27.79
C GLN A 403 -12.24 19.76 -27.00
N VAL A 404 -11.60 20.78 -27.55
CA VAL A 404 -10.54 21.52 -26.86
C VAL A 404 -11.08 22.28 -25.64
N ALA A 405 -12.30 22.83 -25.73
CA ALA A 405 -12.92 23.54 -24.62
C ALA A 405 -13.20 22.62 -23.40
N ILE A 406 -13.61 21.38 -23.64
CA ILE A 406 -13.90 20.39 -22.57
C ILE A 406 -12.59 19.90 -21.91
N GLN A 407 -11.54 19.65 -22.68
CA GLN A 407 -10.24 19.23 -22.15
C GLN A 407 -9.55 20.33 -21.31
N GLU A 408 -9.71 21.58 -21.71
CA GLU A 408 -9.13 22.72 -20.99
C GLU A 408 -9.81 22.98 -19.64
N GLN A 409 -11.12 22.82 -19.55
CA GLN A 409 -11.85 22.89 -18.28
C GLN A 409 -11.41 21.81 -17.29
N TYR A 410 -11.19 20.59 -17.74
CA TYR A 410 -10.72 19.48 -16.88
C TYR A 410 -9.29 19.72 -16.35
N ARG A 411 -8.42 20.30 -17.17
CA ARG A 411 -7.06 20.66 -16.79
C ARG A 411 -7.03 21.77 -15.72
N ILE A 412 -7.89 22.78 -15.87
CA ILE A 412 -7.98 23.90 -14.92
C ILE A 412 -8.41 23.39 -13.54
N LEU A 413 -9.41 22.51 -13.48
CA LEU A 413 -9.93 21.93 -12.23
C LEU A 413 -8.83 21.13 -11.47
N LYS A 414 -8.01 20.39 -12.20
CA LYS A 414 -6.90 19.58 -11.63
C LYS A 414 -5.78 20.46 -11.05
N LEU A 415 -5.44 21.54 -11.75
CA LEU A 415 -4.42 22.51 -11.28
C LEU A 415 -4.93 23.30 -10.06
N GLU A 416 -6.21 23.62 -10.04
CA GLU A 416 -6.83 24.33 -8.92
C GLU A 416 -6.85 23.45 -7.65
N LEU A 417 -7.15 22.16 -7.81
CA LEU A 417 -7.12 21.18 -6.71
C LEU A 417 -5.69 21.05 -6.13
N GLN A 418 -4.70 20.88 -6.98
CA GLN A 418 -3.30 20.75 -6.57
C GLN A 418 -2.81 22.00 -5.84
N SER A 419 -3.12 23.19 -6.35
CA SER A 419 -2.78 24.46 -5.69
C SER A 419 -3.43 24.62 -4.31
N LYS A 420 -4.63 24.09 -4.12
CA LYS A 420 -5.32 24.10 -2.83
C LYS A 420 -4.69 23.13 -1.84
N GLU A 421 -4.31 21.93 -2.29
CA GLU A 421 -3.63 20.92 -1.46
C GLU A 421 -2.26 21.41 -0.97
N GLU A 422 -1.48 22.05 -1.84
CA GLU A 422 -0.19 22.68 -1.46
C GLU A 422 -0.38 23.78 -0.41
N LYS A 423 -1.40 24.65 -0.56
CA LYS A 423 -1.73 25.68 0.43
C LYS A 423 -2.19 25.09 1.76
N ILE A 424 -2.98 24.03 1.74
CA ILE A 424 -3.43 23.31 2.94
C ILE A 424 -2.22 22.76 3.69
N THR A 425 -1.32 22.07 3.01
CA THR A 425 -0.09 21.51 3.59
C THR A 425 0.81 22.63 4.18
N PHE A 426 0.96 23.74 3.46
CA PHE A 426 1.70 24.90 3.95
C PHE A 426 1.09 25.50 5.22
N LEU A 427 -0.24 25.65 5.28
CA LEU A 427 -0.92 26.19 6.46
C LEU A 427 -0.87 25.21 7.64
N GLN A 428 -0.98 23.91 7.41
CA GLN A 428 -0.83 22.88 8.45
C GLN A 428 0.55 22.95 9.09
N ASN A 429 1.61 23.00 8.30
CA ASN A 429 3.00 23.15 8.77
C ASN A 429 3.23 24.48 9.50
N LYS A 430 2.49 25.54 9.12
CA LYS A 430 2.57 26.85 9.76
C LYS A 430 1.84 26.88 11.10
N ILE A 431 0.71 26.18 11.22
CA ILE A 431 -0.06 26.03 12.46
C ILE A 431 0.78 25.31 13.52
N GLU A 432 1.53 24.25 13.13
CA GLU A 432 2.45 23.53 14.02
C GLU A 432 3.56 24.43 14.58
N LYS A 433 4.07 25.38 13.77
CA LYS A 433 5.14 26.29 14.20
C LYS A 433 4.68 27.38 15.18
N TYR A 434 3.39 27.71 15.21
CA TYR A 434 2.85 28.78 16.05
C TYR A 434 2.15 28.28 17.33
N HIS A 435 2.62 27.16 17.89
CA HIS A 435 2.03 26.50 19.06
C HIS A 435 1.86 27.40 20.30
N ASN A 436 2.61 28.50 20.42
CA ASN A 436 2.59 29.42 21.57
C ASN A 436 1.81 30.73 21.34
N ASN A 437 1.16 30.94 20.20
CA ASN A 437 0.41 32.14 19.91
C ASN A 437 -1.03 31.82 19.48
N LYS A 438 -1.93 31.81 20.48
CA LYS A 438 -3.33 31.35 20.35
C LYS A 438 -4.13 32.16 19.32
N GLU A 439 -3.88 33.45 19.19
CA GLU A 439 -4.63 34.36 18.30
C GLU A 439 -4.24 34.15 16.83
N GLN A 440 -2.96 33.96 16.58
CA GLN A 440 -2.42 33.69 15.25
C GLN A 440 -2.77 32.28 14.78
N GLN A 441 -2.80 31.31 15.70
CA GLN A 441 -3.22 29.95 15.45
C GLN A 441 -4.71 29.89 15.07
N GLN A 442 -5.55 30.64 15.77
CA GLN A 442 -7.00 30.69 15.50
C GLN A 442 -7.32 31.29 14.12
N LYS A 443 -6.57 32.32 13.71
CA LYS A 443 -6.69 32.93 12.37
C LYS A 443 -6.27 31.95 11.27
N LEU A 444 -5.15 31.25 11.45
CA LEU A 444 -4.66 30.25 10.50
C LEU A 444 -5.59 29.02 10.42
N CYS A 445 -6.18 28.60 11.55
CA CYS A 445 -7.21 27.56 11.56
C CYS A 445 -8.47 27.99 10.79
N GLY A 446 -8.87 29.25 10.88
CA GLY A 446 -9.99 29.77 10.08
C GLY A 446 -9.71 29.79 8.57
N GLU A 447 -8.49 30.17 8.17
CA GLU A 447 -8.05 30.10 6.77
C GLU A 447 -7.96 28.66 6.28
N LEU A 448 -7.42 27.75 7.10
CA LEU A 448 -7.35 26.31 6.80
C LEU A 448 -8.74 25.70 6.64
N HIS A 449 -9.68 26.05 7.51
CA HIS A 449 -11.06 25.60 7.43
C HIS A 449 -11.73 26.05 6.11
N LYS A 450 -11.54 27.31 5.72
CA LYS A 450 -12.07 27.83 4.45
C LYS A 450 -11.49 27.10 3.24
N LEU A 451 -10.17 26.88 3.20
CA LEU A 451 -9.50 26.16 2.13
C LEU A 451 -9.94 24.67 2.07
N ASN A 452 -10.19 24.03 3.21
CA ASN A 452 -10.72 22.68 3.25
C ASN A 452 -12.15 22.59 2.69
N ILE A 453 -12.98 23.60 2.93
CA ILE A 453 -14.31 23.67 2.33
C ILE A 453 -14.20 23.81 0.81
N GLU A 454 -13.34 24.71 0.33
CA GLU A 454 -13.12 24.92 -1.11
C GLU A 454 -12.56 23.66 -1.78
N ARG A 455 -11.56 23.00 -1.15
CA ARG A 455 -11.03 21.69 -1.61
C ARG A 455 -12.12 20.63 -1.69
N ASN A 456 -12.97 20.52 -0.65
CA ASN A 456 -14.05 19.53 -0.62
C ASN A 456 -15.13 19.80 -1.68
N CYS A 457 -15.34 21.05 -2.07
CA CYS A 457 -16.18 21.39 -3.22
C CYS A 457 -15.58 20.89 -4.53
N LEU A 458 -14.28 21.15 -4.75
CA LEU A 458 -13.55 20.71 -5.94
C LEU A 458 -13.46 19.17 -6.03
N LEU A 459 -13.25 18.48 -4.89
CA LEU A 459 -13.28 17.02 -4.82
C LEU A 459 -14.65 16.45 -5.20
N LYS A 460 -15.75 17.08 -4.73
CA LYS A 460 -17.11 16.69 -5.11
C LYS A 460 -17.38 16.92 -6.60
N GLU A 461 -16.84 17.97 -7.15
CA GLU A 461 -16.94 18.27 -8.58
C GLU A 461 -16.11 17.27 -9.42
N SER A 462 -14.91 16.93 -8.97
CA SER A 462 -14.08 15.87 -9.53
C SER A 462 -14.77 14.49 -9.46
N PHE A 463 -15.44 14.15 -8.35
CA PHE A 463 -16.22 12.93 -8.21
C PHE A 463 -17.33 12.84 -9.26
N ASN A 464 -18.04 13.94 -9.55
CA ASN A 464 -19.10 13.96 -10.57
C ASN A 464 -18.61 13.66 -12.00
N HIS A 465 -17.29 13.75 -12.22
CA HIS A 465 -16.65 13.43 -13.50
C HIS A 465 -15.85 12.11 -13.45
N SER A 466 -15.86 11.41 -12.32
CA SER A 466 -15.15 10.12 -12.13
C SER A 466 -15.80 8.99 -12.93
N ASP A 467 -15.01 7.97 -13.24
CA ASP A 467 -15.47 6.80 -13.97
C ASP A 467 -16.56 6.04 -13.21
N ILE A 468 -16.44 5.92 -11.90
CA ILE A 468 -17.46 5.27 -11.07
C ILE A 468 -18.78 6.05 -11.08
N HIS A 469 -18.74 7.39 -11.00
CA HIS A 469 -19.96 8.20 -11.08
C HIS A 469 -20.63 8.09 -12.46
N ASN A 470 -19.84 8.05 -13.52
CA ASN A 470 -20.33 7.85 -14.87
C ASN A 470 -20.92 6.44 -15.06
N LYS A 471 -20.30 5.39 -14.48
CA LYS A 471 -20.84 4.02 -14.47
C LYS A 471 -22.18 3.97 -13.74
N MET A 472 -22.26 4.54 -12.55
CA MET A 472 -23.51 4.62 -11.80
C MET A 472 -24.61 5.32 -12.59
N ARG A 473 -24.29 6.43 -13.27
CA ARG A 473 -25.26 7.12 -14.16
C ARG A 473 -25.74 6.23 -15.30
N ARG A 474 -24.85 5.46 -15.94
CA ARG A 474 -25.25 4.52 -17.02
C ARG A 474 -26.20 3.46 -16.49
N ILE A 475 -25.88 2.82 -15.36
CA ILE A 475 -26.75 1.83 -14.70
C ILE A 475 -28.14 2.43 -14.42
N ILE A 476 -28.18 3.64 -13.85
CA ILE A 476 -29.45 4.32 -13.51
C ILE A 476 -30.27 4.64 -14.77
N LEU A 477 -29.61 5.11 -15.85
CA LEU A 477 -30.29 5.43 -17.10
C LEU A 477 -30.83 4.17 -17.78
N SER A 478 -30.02 3.09 -17.82
CA SER A 478 -30.42 1.80 -18.37
C SER A 478 -31.61 1.20 -17.66
N CYS A 479 -31.65 1.26 -16.31
CA CYS A 479 -32.80 0.81 -15.51
C CYS A 479 -34.08 1.62 -15.76
N LYS A 480 -33.95 2.90 -16.15
CA LYS A 480 -35.11 3.73 -16.51
C LYS A 480 -35.70 3.40 -17.87
N GLU A 481 -34.87 2.91 -18.79
CA GLU A 481 -35.31 2.62 -20.17
C GLU A 481 -35.80 1.17 -20.35
N HIS A 482 -35.26 0.20 -19.57
CA HIS A 482 -35.45 -1.23 -19.81
C HIS A 482 -35.88 -2.06 -18.58
N ASP A 483 -36.38 -1.48 -17.50
CA ASP A 483 -36.77 -2.15 -16.23
C ASP A 483 -35.67 -2.99 -15.53
N LYS A 484 -34.60 -3.38 -16.22
CA LYS A 484 -33.38 -4.00 -15.69
C LYS A 484 -32.17 -3.57 -16.49
N SER A 485 -31.08 -3.20 -15.82
CA SER A 485 -29.80 -2.98 -16.46
C SER A 485 -29.08 -4.31 -16.67
N GLU A 486 -28.42 -4.48 -17.80
CA GLU A 486 -27.44 -5.57 -18.00
C GLU A 486 -26.13 -5.30 -17.25
N GLU A 487 -25.82 -4.03 -16.95
CA GLU A 487 -24.65 -3.59 -16.21
C GLU A 487 -25.01 -3.45 -14.73
N THR A 488 -24.21 -4.04 -13.84
CA THR A 488 -24.36 -3.98 -12.38
C THR A 488 -23.09 -3.46 -11.72
N MET A 489 -23.19 -3.05 -10.45
CA MET A 489 -22.02 -2.71 -9.65
C MET A 489 -21.28 -3.99 -9.25
N GLU A 490 -20.01 -4.07 -9.59
CA GLU A 490 -19.10 -5.17 -9.25
C GLU A 490 -18.26 -4.83 -8.00
N ASP A 491 -17.54 -5.79 -7.47
CA ASP A 491 -16.73 -5.59 -6.25
C ASP A 491 -15.66 -4.49 -6.43
N GLU A 492 -15.06 -4.39 -7.60
CA GLU A 492 -14.11 -3.31 -7.94
C GLU A 492 -14.78 -1.92 -7.95
N ASP A 493 -16.01 -1.83 -8.41
CA ASP A 493 -16.78 -0.58 -8.43
C ASP A 493 -17.10 -0.11 -7.01
N TRP A 494 -17.43 -1.05 -6.14
CA TRP A 494 -17.67 -0.76 -4.73
C TRP A 494 -16.41 -0.26 -4.04
N LEU A 495 -15.26 -0.87 -4.33
CA LEU A 495 -13.96 -0.40 -3.82
C LEU A 495 -13.62 1.00 -4.34
N GLN A 496 -13.86 1.28 -5.61
CA GLN A 496 -13.68 2.61 -6.18
C GLN A 496 -14.63 3.64 -5.55
N LEU A 497 -15.89 3.28 -5.35
CA LEU A 497 -16.86 4.16 -4.70
C LEU A 497 -16.45 4.48 -3.26
N ILE A 498 -15.99 3.48 -2.50
CA ILE A 498 -15.47 3.65 -1.15
C ILE A 498 -14.27 4.60 -1.16
N ALA A 499 -13.28 4.34 -2.01
CA ALA A 499 -12.07 5.16 -2.12
C ALA A 499 -12.37 6.62 -2.48
N GLU A 500 -13.26 6.86 -3.45
CA GLU A 500 -13.69 8.21 -3.81
C GLU A 500 -14.51 8.87 -2.71
N THR A 501 -15.34 8.11 -2.00
CA THR A 501 -16.10 8.63 -0.86
C THR A 501 -15.16 9.04 0.27
N ASP A 502 -14.19 8.23 0.59
CA ASP A 502 -13.18 8.51 1.62
C ASP A 502 -12.29 9.68 1.26
N ARG A 503 -11.91 9.80 0.00
CA ARG A 503 -11.19 10.97 -0.52
C ARG A 503 -11.98 12.27 -0.34
N CYS A 504 -13.31 12.21 -0.57
CA CYS A 504 -14.21 13.37 -0.45
C CYS A 504 -14.62 13.70 0.98
N GLN A 505 -14.59 12.71 1.88
CA GLN A 505 -15.20 12.79 3.21
C GLN A 505 -14.23 12.36 4.34
N SER A 506 -12.95 12.58 4.17
CA SER A 506 -11.90 12.39 5.20
C SER A 506 -11.93 10.99 5.84
N ASN A 507 -11.96 9.94 5.00
CA ASN A 507 -11.95 8.52 5.42
C ASN A 507 -13.17 8.12 6.27
N ILE A 508 -14.34 8.62 5.92
CA ILE A 508 -15.59 8.34 6.64
C ILE A 508 -15.89 6.85 6.74
N THR A 509 -15.54 6.05 5.72
CA THR A 509 -15.88 4.63 5.71
C THR A 509 -15.07 3.83 6.74
N LEU A 510 -13.80 4.19 6.94
CA LEU A 510 -12.96 3.62 8.00
C LEU A 510 -13.52 3.95 9.40
N TYR A 511 -13.97 5.20 9.60
CA TYR A 511 -14.61 5.61 10.83
C TYR A 511 -15.91 4.83 11.08
N LEU A 512 -16.77 4.69 10.06
CA LEU A 512 -18.02 3.94 10.16
C LEU A 512 -17.78 2.45 10.48
N GLN A 513 -16.71 1.88 9.92
CA GLN A 513 -16.34 0.48 10.16
C GLN A 513 -15.79 0.27 11.58
N SER A 514 -14.92 1.17 12.04
CA SER A 514 -14.28 1.04 13.36
C SER A 514 -15.25 1.35 14.51
N GLU A 515 -16.05 2.39 14.39
CA GLU A 515 -16.92 2.87 15.47
C GLU A 515 -18.26 2.12 15.53
N TYR A 516 -18.86 1.87 14.36
CA TYR A 516 -20.19 1.26 14.29
C TYR A 516 -20.20 -0.19 13.81
N HIS A 517 -19.06 -0.76 13.51
CA HIS A 517 -18.89 -2.15 13.06
C HIS A 517 -19.80 -2.50 11.88
N LEU A 518 -19.89 -1.60 10.88
CA LEU A 518 -20.70 -1.82 9.70
C LEU A 518 -20.09 -2.89 8.80
N THR A 519 -20.97 -3.72 8.22
CA THR A 519 -20.56 -4.70 7.21
C THR A 519 -20.21 -4.00 5.87
N PRO A 520 -19.48 -4.64 4.97
CA PRO A 520 -19.19 -4.09 3.64
C PRO A 520 -20.44 -3.61 2.90
N GLU A 521 -21.53 -4.39 2.90
CA GLU A 521 -22.79 -3.99 2.26
C GLU A 521 -23.45 -2.76 2.92
N GLU A 522 -23.30 -2.62 4.23
CA GLU A 522 -23.79 -1.46 4.97
C GLU A 522 -22.95 -0.22 4.65
N ILE A 523 -21.64 -0.39 4.47
CA ILE A 523 -20.73 0.67 3.99
C ILE A 523 -21.09 1.10 2.56
N HIS A 524 -21.35 0.16 1.65
CA HIS A 524 -21.80 0.48 0.28
C HIS A 524 -23.05 1.37 0.30
N LEU A 525 -24.01 1.01 1.13
CA LEU A 525 -25.23 1.81 1.29
C LEU A 525 -24.93 3.22 1.84
N CYS A 526 -24.06 3.33 2.83
CA CYS A 526 -23.63 4.62 3.39
C CYS A 526 -22.94 5.49 2.32
N CYS A 527 -22.01 4.91 1.53
CA CYS A 527 -21.36 5.61 0.42
C CYS A 527 -22.40 6.13 -0.59
N LEU A 528 -23.35 5.31 -0.98
CA LEU A 528 -24.41 5.71 -1.90
C LEU A 528 -25.28 6.85 -1.36
N TYR A 529 -25.60 6.87 -0.06
CA TYR A 529 -26.32 7.97 0.56
C TYR A 529 -25.55 9.30 0.50
N LEU A 530 -24.24 9.26 0.46
CA LEU A 530 -23.37 10.43 0.34
C LEU A 530 -23.23 10.94 -1.12
N THR A 531 -23.60 10.14 -2.13
CA THR A 531 -23.51 10.54 -3.56
C THR A 531 -24.57 11.54 -4.00
N LYS A 532 -25.55 11.90 -3.19
CA LYS A 532 -26.70 12.76 -3.53
C LYS A 532 -27.69 12.19 -4.55
N PHE A 533 -27.54 10.96 -5.00
CA PHE A 533 -28.56 10.34 -5.84
C PHE A 533 -29.89 10.19 -5.09
N PRO A 534 -31.03 10.32 -5.78
CA PRO A 534 -32.34 9.98 -5.22
C PRO A 534 -32.43 8.50 -4.80
N ILE A 535 -33.23 8.18 -3.79
CA ILE A 535 -33.37 6.81 -3.27
C ILE A 535 -33.77 5.80 -4.34
N MET A 536 -34.57 6.20 -5.33
CA MET A 536 -34.89 5.34 -6.47
C MET A 536 -33.66 4.93 -7.27
N HIS A 537 -32.70 5.84 -7.43
CA HIS A 537 -31.45 5.55 -8.13
C HIS A 537 -30.54 4.61 -7.30
N LEU A 538 -30.56 4.74 -5.98
CA LEU A 538 -29.88 3.79 -5.09
C LEU A 538 -30.47 2.37 -5.21
N ALA A 539 -31.78 2.28 -5.37
CA ALA A 539 -32.48 1.02 -5.60
C ALA A 539 -32.00 0.31 -6.87
N TYR A 540 -31.80 1.05 -7.94
CA TYR A 540 -31.25 0.52 -9.19
C TYR A 540 -29.80 0.03 -9.00
N LEU A 541 -28.94 0.81 -8.34
CA LEU A 541 -27.54 0.47 -8.11
C LEU A 541 -27.34 -0.75 -7.22
N LEU A 542 -28.27 -0.96 -6.26
CA LEU A 542 -28.25 -2.09 -5.32
C LEU A 542 -29.12 -3.27 -5.78
N ASN A 543 -29.71 -3.17 -6.96
CA ASN A 543 -30.62 -4.18 -7.51
C ASN A 543 -31.66 -4.66 -6.48
N CYS A 544 -32.31 -3.70 -5.79
CA CYS A 544 -33.30 -3.99 -4.74
C CYS A 544 -34.45 -2.98 -4.77
N THR A 545 -35.49 -3.23 -3.96
CA THR A 545 -36.63 -2.32 -3.87
C THR A 545 -36.32 -1.11 -2.98
N ARG A 546 -37.02 -0.01 -3.21
CA ARG A 546 -36.97 1.20 -2.38
C ARG A 546 -37.21 0.89 -0.89
N ASP A 547 -38.19 0.01 -0.60
CA ASP A 547 -38.54 -0.38 0.77
C ASP A 547 -37.41 -1.16 1.44
N THR A 548 -36.68 -1.96 0.67
CA THR A 548 -35.49 -2.68 1.17
C THR A 548 -34.39 -1.69 1.59
N ILE A 549 -34.18 -0.61 0.82
CA ILE A 549 -33.22 0.42 1.18
C ILE A 549 -33.60 1.13 2.48
N TYR A 550 -34.88 1.52 2.63
CA TYR A 550 -35.34 2.13 3.87
C TYR A 550 -35.17 1.19 5.07
N LYS A 551 -35.49 -0.11 4.92
CA LYS A 551 -35.31 -1.10 5.99
C LYS A 551 -33.84 -1.25 6.38
N LYS A 552 -32.94 -1.37 5.38
CA LYS A 552 -31.48 -1.44 5.62
C LYS A 552 -30.96 -0.16 6.30
N ALA A 553 -31.37 1.02 5.81
CA ALA A 553 -30.95 2.30 6.38
C ALA A 553 -31.42 2.49 7.82
N ASN A 554 -32.68 2.13 8.11
CA ASN A 554 -33.23 2.21 9.48
C ASN A 554 -32.52 1.21 10.41
N ARG A 555 -32.20 0.01 9.93
CA ARG A 555 -31.45 -0.98 10.72
C ARG A 555 -30.04 -0.45 11.08
N ILE A 556 -29.34 0.15 10.14
CA ILE A 556 -28.03 0.78 10.41
C ILE A 556 -28.20 1.87 11.47
N LEU A 557 -29.18 2.77 11.29
CA LEU A 557 -29.40 3.90 12.17
C LEU A 557 -29.74 3.44 13.61
N GLU A 558 -30.71 2.52 13.77
CA GLU A 558 -31.23 2.11 15.08
C GLU A 558 -30.32 1.05 15.75
N GLN A 559 -29.89 0.01 15.02
CA GLN A 559 -29.18 -1.12 15.63
C GLN A 559 -27.65 -0.92 15.71
N LYS A 560 -27.08 -0.16 14.78
CA LYS A 560 -25.63 0.06 14.73
C LYS A 560 -25.21 1.41 15.31
N MET A 561 -25.97 2.47 15.00
CA MET A 561 -25.63 3.83 15.46
C MET A 561 -26.40 4.24 16.74
N GLY A 562 -27.39 3.45 17.19
CA GLY A 562 -28.14 3.72 18.40
C GLY A 562 -29.04 4.97 18.33
N LEU A 563 -29.41 5.41 17.11
CA LEU A 563 -30.18 6.64 16.89
C LEU A 563 -31.62 6.33 16.47
N SER A 564 -32.58 7.12 16.94
CA SER A 564 -33.99 6.93 16.60
C SER A 564 -34.33 7.52 15.23
N ARG A 565 -35.00 6.72 14.38
CA ARG A 565 -35.50 7.17 13.07
C ARG A 565 -36.54 8.32 13.17
N LYS A 566 -37.09 8.57 14.37
CA LYS A 566 -38.00 9.70 14.60
C LYS A 566 -37.26 11.02 14.76
N GLU A 567 -35.99 10.97 15.11
CA GLU A 567 -35.14 12.14 15.39
C GLU A 567 -34.23 12.52 14.24
N THR A 568 -33.78 11.53 13.47
CA THR A 568 -32.86 11.77 12.35
C THR A 568 -32.96 10.67 11.29
N SER A 569 -32.45 10.94 10.09
CA SER A 569 -32.30 9.96 9.02
C SER A 569 -30.84 9.52 8.88
N LEU A 570 -30.60 8.34 8.29
CA LEU A 570 -29.24 7.88 8.01
C LEU A 570 -28.46 8.92 7.18
N LYS A 571 -29.10 9.54 6.19
CA LYS A 571 -28.50 10.58 5.35
C LYS A 571 -28.06 11.81 6.16
N GLU A 572 -28.90 12.27 7.06
CA GLU A 572 -28.58 13.41 7.93
C GLU A 572 -27.47 13.08 8.91
N THR A 573 -27.50 11.87 9.47
CA THR A 573 -26.46 11.38 10.37
C THR A 573 -25.11 11.30 9.66
N LEU A 574 -25.05 10.70 8.47
CA LEU A 574 -23.83 10.63 7.66
C LEU A 574 -23.32 12.02 7.30
N ASN A 575 -24.21 12.95 6.90
CA ASN A 575 -23.81 14.32 6.59
C ASN A 575 -23.24 15.07 7.82
N ARG A 576 -23.78 14.82 9.03
CA ARG A 576 -23.23 15.38 10.28
C ARG A 576 -21.86 14.77 10.62
N LEU A 577 -21.68 13.48 10.41
CA LEU A 577 -20.39 12.82 10.62
C LEU A 577 -19.31 13.34 9.66
N CYS A 578 -19.68 13.62 8.42
CA CYS A 578 -18.77 14.21 7.43
C CYS A 578 -18.41 15.69 7.72
N GLN A 579 -19.11 16.36 8.63
CA GLN A 579 -18.83 17.75 9.03
C GLN A 579 -17.95 17.86 10.30
N ARG A 580 -17.74 16.73 10.98
CA ARG A 580 -16.81 16.62 12.10
C ARG A 580 -15.37 16.39 11.61
#